data_f896e01ea2ffacac5820f86b75e9260a
#
_entry.id   f896e01ea2ffacac5820f86b75e9260a
#
_cell.length_a   1.000
_cell.length_b   1.000
_cell.length_c   1.000
_cell.angle_alpha   90.00
_cell.angle_beta   90.00
_cell.angle_gamma   90.00
#
_symmetry.space_group_name_H-M   'P 1'
#
loop_
_entity.id
_entity.type
_entity.pdbx_description
1 polymer ?
#
loop_
_entity_poly.entity_id
_entity_poly.type
_entity_poly.pdbx_seq_one_letter_code
_entity_poly.pdbx_strand_id
1 'polypeptide(L)'
;MSVSKRGSFVDIQYITYPKELDRKCISCGSPVEFLYPSGGHGYTDFQGKIKEIRKFYCCTNPDCDLHANPLNPTTLNVLPFKQFSLGIWKWIAQEARLFKQKPAQICERIDELFNVKISESTIRKYINEIDAYLSNQIDKRTIQVLKAQGRIILALDGQKPDKTGAALWLFVDLISNRVLKIVILESADHGTLHALVEEILTFYEVDLTGLVSDKQSSIVKMRDTYYIEIPHQYCHFHFLQNLWNHIEVKDGNVHKELSKAVNNLYILTVSKTSKIFFEGIGKAPIREVFREVEQSLRTLIKARTRKFEHLRGVEVYERLSRYIEEMDQVLAAEDPERKIVQLMNKTADSLHRALKETEKHYKACVELYGIFQSIRKSLGKELDLKKVEAKEPSVLKEEKLTVLDDHFEEIWEKVKGFGGFMEKSQLRTFLPQKDTPANIIKQEWVRLYYSYRRGLCAYYD
;
A
#
# COMPACT_ATOMS: atom_id res chain seq x y z
N MET A 1 -5.82 36.48 -26.79
CA MET A 1 -6.49 35.31 -27.40
C MET A 1 -5.44 34.46 -28.11
N SER A 2 -4.92 33.37 -27.49
CA SER A 2 -3.97 32.48 -28.13
C SER A 2 -4.76 31.45 -28.94
N VAL A 3 -4.65 31.52 -30.25
CA VAL A 3 -5.16 30.51 -31.17
C VAL A 3 -4.36 29.22 -30.91
N SER A 4 -4.97 28.23 -30.26
CA SER A 4 -4.36 26.92 -30.14
C SER A 4 -4.19 26.33 -31.54
N LYS A 5 -2.95 26.15 -31.98
CA LYS A 5 -2.65 25.40 -33.21
C LYS A 5 -3.25 23.99 -33.05
N ARG A 6 -4.43 23.76 -33.64
CA ARG A 6 -4.96 22.40 -33.79
C ARG A 6 -3.93 21.59 -34.56
N GLY A 7 -3.28 20.62 -33.91
CA GLY A 7 -2.29 19.78 -34.55
C GLY A 7 -2.89 19.12 -35.77
N SER A 8 -2.23 19.22 -36.93
CA SER A 8 -2.62 18.54 -38.15
C SER A 8 -2.69 17.02 -37.91
N PHE A 9 -3.79 16.41 -38.35
CA PHE A 9 -3.86 14.95 -38.40
C PHE A 9 -2.97 14.43 -39.52
N VAL A 10 -2.27 13.34 -39.25
CA VAL A 10 -1.34 12.72 -40.21
C VAL A 10 -2.09 11.84 -41.21
N ASP A 11 -3.19 11.21 -40.75
CA ASP A 11 -4.00 10.31 -41.55
C ASP A 11 -5.49 10.50 -41.33
N ILE A 12 -6.31 10.31 -42.40
CA ILE A 12 -7.77 10.36 -42.36
C ILE A 12 -8.29 8.96 -42.76
N GLN A 13 -8.94 8.29 -41.81
CA GLN A 13 -9.50 6.97 -42.00
C GLN A 13 -11.04 7.05 -42.13
N TYR A 14 -11.55 6.44 -43.20
CA TYR A 14 -12.98 6.30 -43.42
C TYR A 14 -13.44 4.89 -43.01
N ILE A 15 -14.29 4.82 -42.00
CA ILE A 15 -14.89 3.55 -41.54
C ILE A 15 -16.20 3.36 -42.27
N THR A 16 -16.21 2.42 -43.19
CA THR A 16 -17.40 2.02 -43.97
C THR A 16 -18.15 0.87 -43.29
N TYR A 17 -19.27 0.45 -43.84
CA TYR A 17 -19.98 -0.74 -43.40
C TYR A 17 -19.07 -1.97 -43.56
N PRO A 18 -19.08 -2.94 -42.59
CA PRO A 18 -18.25 -4.14 -42.68
C PRO A 18 -18.58 -4.93 -43.95
N LYS A 19 -17.55 -5.32 -44.69
CA LYS A 19 -17.70 -6.09 -45.94
C LYS A 19 -18.30 -7.46 -45.67
N GLU A 20 -17.98 -8.05 -44.52
CA GLU A 20 -18.47 -9.35 -44.08
C GLU A 20 -20.01 -9.43 -43.92
N LEU A 21 -20.65 -8.27 -43.75
CA LEU A 21 -22.10 -8.17 -43.61
C LEU A 21 -22.82 -7.92 -44.95
N ASP A 22 -22.07 -7.85 -46.07
CA ASP A 22 -22.59 -7.67 -47.41
C ASP A 22 -23.69 -6.59 -47.52
N ARG A 23 -23.51 -5.47 -46.76
CA ARG A 23 -24.48 -4.38 -46.62
C ARG A 23 -25.86 -4.82 -46.16
N LYS A 24 -25.97 -5.87 -45.36
CA LYS A 24 -27.19 -6.32 -44.75
C LYS A 24 -27.32 -5.84 -43.31
N CYS A 25 -28.53 -5.54 -42.91
CA CYS A 25 -28.83 -5.12 -41.54
C CYS A 25 -28.51 -6.25 -40.55
N ILE A 26 -27.80 -5.93 -39.46
CA ILE A 26 -27.44 -6.90 -38.42
C ILE A 26 -28.65 -7.40 -37.61
N SER A 27 -29.78 -6.69 -37.64
CA SER A 27 -31.01 -7.07 -36.91
C SER A 27 -31.96 -7.89 -37.76
N CYS A 28 -32.27 -7.45 -38.97
CA CYS A 28 -33.33 -8.11 -39.80
C CYS A 28 -32.85 -8.66 -41.14
N GLY A 29 -31.58 -8.49 -41.50
CA GLY A 29 -31.02 -8.99 -42.76
C GLY A 29 -31.39 -8.18 -44.01
N SER A 30 -32.25 -7.15 -43.92
CA SER A 30 -32.62 -6.29 -45.06
C SER A 30 -31.44 -5.45 -45.52
N PRO A 31 -31.43 -4.93 -46.77
CA PRO A 31 -30.36 -4.02 -47.23
C PRO A 31 -30.21 -2.79 -46.32
N VAL A 32 -29.00 -2.24 -46.30
CA VAL A 32 -28.73 -0.97 -45.62
C VAL A 32 -28.26 0.08 -46.59
N GLU A 33 -28.67 1.31 -46.38
CA GLU A 33 -28.30 2.45 -47.18
C GLU A 33 -27.44 3.45 -46.38
N PHE A 34 -26.48 4.07 -47.09
CA PHE A 34 -25.65 5.14 -46.49
C PHE A 34 -26.53 6.36 -46.21
N LEU A 35 -26.42 6.88 -44.97
CA LEU A 35 -27.18 8.04 -44.55
C LEU A 35 -26.31 9.30 -44.43
N TYR A 36 -25.26 9.26 -43.60
CA TYR A 36 -24.34 10.39 -43.39
C TYR A 36 -22.99 9.95 -42.85
N PRO A 37 -21.92 10.75 -42.99
CA PRO A 37 -20.67 10.56 -42.32
C PRO A 37 -20.69 11.25 -40.94
N SER A 38 -19.96 10.73 -39.96
CA SER A 38 -19.72 11.43 -38.67
C SER A 38 -18.88 12.69 -38.90
N GLY A 39 -18.91 13.61 -37.92
CA GLY A 39 -18.06 14.82 -37.92
C GLY A 39 -16.56 14.56 -37.78
N GLY A 40 -16.19 13.29 -37.66
CA GLY A 40 -14.82 12.83 -37.45
C GLY A 40 -14.35 12.95 -35.98
N HIS A 41 -13.67 11.91 -35.53
CA HIS A 41 -13.04 11.85 -34.21
C HIS A 41 -11.52 11.76 -34.36
N GLY A 42 -10.79 12.67 -33.70
CA GLY A 42 -9.33 12.68 -33.74
C GLY A 42 -8.74 11.97 -32.53
N TYR A 43 -7.80 11.05 -32.76
CA TYR A 43 -7.07 10.38 -31.69
C TYR A 43 -5.62 10.11 -32.12
N THR A 44 -4.78 9.67 -31.19
CA THR A 44 -3.40 9.25 -31.45
C THR A 44 -3.32 7.74 -31.40
N ASP A 45 -2.68 7.12 -32.36
CA ASP A 45 -2.30 5.71 -32.39
C ASP A 45 -0.77 5.57 -32.46
N PHE A 46 -0.24 4.35 -32.46
CA PHE A 46 1.18 4.08 -32.61
C PHE A 46 1.79 4.68 -33.90
N GLN A 47 1.00 4.83 -34.93
CA GLN A 47 1.40 5.42 -36.21
C GLN A 47 1.29 6.96 -36.25
N GLY A 48 0.75 7.59 -35.20
CA GLY A 48 0.57 9.02 -35.12
C GLY A 48 -0.86 9.47 -34.93
N LYS A 49 -1.17 10.71 -35.38
CA LYS A 49 -2.51 11.31 -35.22
C LYS A 49 -3.43 10.89 -36.36
N ILE A 50 -4.58 10.33 -35.99
CA ILE A 50 -5.58 9.81 -36.92
C ILE A 50 -6.88 10.63 -36.74
N LYS A 51 -7.56 10.92 -37.85
CA LYS A 51 -8.94 11.41 -37.85
C LYS A 51 -9.84 10.33 -38.43
N GLU A 52 -10.67 9.71 -37.61
CA GLU A 52 -11.62 8.69 -38.01
C GLU A 52 -12.96 9.34 -38.40
N ILE A 53 -13.46 9.04 -39.60
CA ILE A 53 -14.77 9.47 -40.11
C ILE A 53 -15.59 8.21 -40.33
N ARG A 54 -16.64 8.01 -39.53
CA ARG A 54 -17.55 6.88 -39.65
C ARG A 54 -18.69 7.19 -40.59
N LYS A 55 -19.00 6.27 -41.49
CA LYS A 55 -20.20 6.31 -42.32
C LYS A 55 -21.34 5.56 -41.63
N PHE A 56 -22.40 6.25 -41.33
CA PHE A 56 -23.61 5.66 -40.73
C PHE A 56 -24.59 5.22 -41.79
N TYR A 57 -25.27 4.12 -41.53
CA TYR A 57 -26.21 3.47 -42.44
C TYR A 57 -27.52 3.21 -41.72
N CYS A 58 -28.65 3.31 -42.45
CA CYS A 58 -29.95 2.95 -41.95
C CYS A 58 -30.45 1.66 -42.65
N CYS A 59 -31.32 0.92 -41.98
CA CYS A 59 -31.99 -0.23 -42.56
C CYS A 59 -33.12 0.23 -43.51
N THR A 60 -33.28 -0.41 -44.67
CA THR A 60 -34.33 -0.08 -45.60
C THR A 60 -35.71 -0.61 -45.18
N ASN A 61 -35.75 -1.53 -44.21
CA ASN A 61 -37.01 -2.05 -43.66
C ASN A 61 -37.57 -1.08 -42.61
N PRO A 62 -38.75 -0.46 -42.83
CA PRO A 62 -39.39 0.49 -41.92
C PRO A 62 -39.73 -0.10 -40.56
N ASP A 63 -39.97 -1.40 -40.47
CA ASP A 63 -40.35 -2.11 -39.23
C ASP A 63 -39.12 -2.50 -38.39
N CYS A 64 -37.92 -2.17 -38.84
CA CYS A 64 -36.71 -2.49 -38.14
C CYS A 64 -36.24 -1.32 -37.24
N ASP A 65 -35.87 -1.57 -36.00
CA ASP A 65 -35.35 -0.55 -35.08
C ASP A 65 -34.17 0.26 -35.65
N LEU A 66 -33.39 -0.36 -36.54
CA LEU A 66 -32.27 0.28 -37.22
C LEU A 66 -32.63 1.13 -38.43
N HIS A 67 -33.91 1.23 -38.76
CA HIS A 67 -34.42 2.18 -39.74
C HIS A 67 -34.39 3.62 -39.16
N ALA A 68 -34.86 3.79 -37.93
CA ALA A 68 -34.87 5.04 -37.21
C ALA A 68 -33.52 5.36 -36.49
N ASN A 69 -32.74 4.32 -36.20
CA ASN A 69 -31.49 4.42 -35.45
C ASN A 69 -30.27 4.01 -36.30
N PRO A 70 -29.74 4.90 -37.14
CA PRO A 70 -28.60 4.59 -38.00
C PRO A 70 -27.37 4.15 -37.22
N LEU A 71 -26.67 3.15 -37.70
CA LEU A 71 -25.45 2.66 -37.06
C LEU A 71 -24.33 2.34 -38.07
N ASN A 72 -23.15 2.21 -37.56
CA ASN A 72 -22.04 1.51 -38.18
C ASN A 72 -21.58 0.40 -37.22
N PRO A 73 -21.74 -0.88 -37.54
CA PRO A 73 -21.46 -1.98 -36.64
C PRO A 73 -19.96 -2.28 -36.47
N THR A 74 -19.09 -1.54 -37.15
CA THR A 74 -17.63 -1.69 -36.98
C THR A 74 -17.22 -1.29 -35.56
N THR A 75 -16.36 -2.09 -34.97
CA THR A 75 -15.79 -1.80 -33.63
C THR A 75 -15.08 -0.45 -33.61
N LEU A 76 -15.16 0.22 -32.47
CA LEU A 76 -14.44 1.49 -32.27
C LEU A 76 -12.94 1.24 -32.12
N ASN A 77 -12.13 2.08 -32.77
CA ASN A 77 -10.68 2.08 -32.60
C ASN A 77 -10.25 2.93 -31.40
N VAL A 78 -11.14 3.73 -30.87
CA VAL A 78 -10.91 4.62 -29.72
C VAL A 78 -12.20 4.64 -28.87
N LEU A 79 -12.05 4.65 -27.55
CA LEU A 79 -13.19 4.83 -26.64
C LEU A 79 -13.75 6.24 -26.71
N PRO A 80 -15.05 6.45 -26.45
CA PRO A 80 -15.66 7.78 -26.39
C PRO A 80 -14.86 8.70 -25.44
N PHE A 81 -14.66 9.96 -25.88
CA PHE A 81 -13.93 10.99 -25.12
C PHE A 81 -12.44 10.67 -24.82
N LYS A 82 -11.84 9.65 -25.45
CA LYS A 82 -10.43 9.34 -25.32
C LYS A 82 -9.60 9.94 -26.46
N GLN A 83 -8.35 10.26 -26.14
CA GLN A 83 -7.40 10.85 -27.09
C GLN A 83 -6.45 9.81 -27.71
N PHE A 84 -6.42 8.57 -27.19
CA PHE A 84 -5.51 7.51 -27.61
C PHE A 84 -6.32 6.26 -28.00
N SER A 85 -5.81 5.54 -28.98
CA SER A 85 -6.44 4.35 -29.52
C SER A 85 -6.59 3.23 -28.47
N LEU A 86 -7.50 2.29 -28.75
CA LEU A 86 -7.62 1.04 -27.98
C LEU A 86 -6.33 0.22 -28.03
N GLY A 87 -5.54 0.32 -29.11
CA GLY A 87 -4.22 -0.32 -29.21
C GLY A 87 -3.27 0.19 -28.14
N ILE A 88 -3.14 1.51 -28.01
CA ILE A 88 -2.32 2.16 -26.98
C ILE A 88 -2.86 1.81 -25.58
N TRP A 89 -4.17 1.84 -25.38
CA TRP A 89 -4.80 1.50 -24.11
C TRP A 89 -4.50 0.05 -23.67
N LYS A 90 -4.60 -0.91 -24.60
CA LYS A 90 -4.21 -2.32 -24.36
C LYS A 90 -2.72 -2.46 -24.04
N TRP A 91 -1.87 -1.75 -24.77
CA TRP A 91 -0.43 -1.79 -24.54
C TRP A 91 -0.07 -1.26 -23.13
N ILE A 92 -0.66 -0.14 -22.71
CA ILE A 92 -0.50 0.38 -21.34
C ILE A 92 -0.96 -0.67 -20.31
N ALA A 93 -2.07 -1.37 -20.56
CA ALA A 93 -2.55 -2.44 -19.70
C ALA A 93 -1.51 -3.56 -19.53
N GLN A 94 -0.91 -4.00 -20.64
CA GLN A 94 0.11 -5.04 -20.63
C GLN A 94 1.37 -4.60 -19.90
N GLU A 95 1.89 -3.40 -20.18
CA GLU A 95 3.06 -2.86 -19.49
C GLU A 95 2.84 -2.76 -17.98
N ALA A 96 1.69 -2.25 -17.56
CA ALA A 96 1.37 -2.07 -16.14
C ALA A 96 1.13 -3.40 -15.41
N ARG A 97 0.44 -4.38 -16.03
CA ARG A 97 -0.07 -5.58 -15.35
C ARG A 97 0.79 -6.81 -15.56
N LEU A 98 1.26 -7.06 -16.78
CA LEU A 98 2.12 -8.21 -17.08
C LEU A 98 3.58 -7.91 -16.75
N PHE A 99 4.07 -6.74 -17.15
CA PHE A 99 5.47 -6.37 -16.95
C PHE A 99 5.72 -5.54 -15.69
N LYS A 100 4.65 -5.19 -14.93
CA LYS A 100 4.71 -4.45 -13.65
C LYS A 100 5.49 -3.13 -13.74
N GLN A 101 5.45 -2.48 -14.89
CA GLN A 101 6.12 -1.20 -15.11
C GLN A 101 5.41 -0.07 -14.37
N LYS A 102 6.20 0.88 -13.85
CA LYS A 102 5.66 2.11 -13.22
C LYS A 102 5.18 3.08 -14.31
N PRO A 103 4.19 3.96 -14.02
CA PRO A 103 3.68 4.93 -15.00
C PRO A 103 4.76 5.77 -15.68
N ALA A 104 5.79 6.22 -14.97
CA ALA A 104 6.91 6.96 -15.53
C ALA A 104 7.70 6.12 -16.57
N GLN A 105 7.97 4.85 -16.27
CA GLN A 105 8.66 3.94 -17.18
C GLN A 105 7.83 3.62 -18.44
N ILE A 106 6.49 3.55 -18.28
CA ILE A 106 5.57 3.38 -19.41
C ILE A 106 5.60 4.63 -20.32
N CYS A 107 5.69 5.85 -19.73
CA CYS A 107 5.85 7.08 -20.51
C CYS A 107 7.12 7.08 -21.35
N GLU A 108 8.25 6.71 -20.76
CA GLU A 108 9.55 6.64 -21.46
C GLU A 108 9.50 5.60 -22.58
N ARG A 109 9.04 4.39 -22.29
CA ARG A 109 9.00 3.30 -23.28
C ARG A 109 8.08 3.58 -24.46
N ILE A 110 6.91 4.19 -24.25
CA ILE A 110 6.00 4.48 -25.37
C ILE A 110 6.55 5.61 -26.26
N ASP A 111 7.25 6.59 -25.66
CA ASP A 111 7.93 7.64 -26.41
C ASP A 111 9.10 7.06 -27.23
N GLU A 112 9.96 6.22 -26.60
CA GLU A 112 11.08 5.58 -27.25
C GLU A 112 10.67 4.63 -28.40
N LEU A 113 9.65 3.78 -28.18
CA LEU A 113 9.28 2.74 -29.15
C LEU A 113 8.39 3.28 -30.28
N PHE A 114 7.53 4.27 -29.98
CA PHE A 114 6.48 4.69 -30.91
C PHE A 114 6.44 6.20 -31.14
N ASN A 115 7.33 6.97 -30.53
CA ASN A 115 7.32 8.44 -30.55
C ASN A 115 5.94 9.03 -30.15
N VAL A 116 5.27 8.40 -29.19
CA VAL A 116 3.95 8.80 -28.67
C VAL A 116 4.12 9.41 -27.30
N LYS A 117 3.84 10.73 -27.19
CA LYS A 117 3.95 11.45 -25.92
C LYS A 117 2.65 11.39 -25.11
N ILE A 118 2.71 10.70 -23.98
CA ILE A 118 1.61 10.59 -23.02
C ILE A 118 2.10 11.06 -21.66
N SER A 119 1.32 11.87 -20.96
CA SER A 119 1.67 12.30 -19.61
C SER A 119 1.50 11.16 -18.60
N GLU A 120 2.32 11.14 -17.54
CA GLU A 120 2.21 10.16 -16.46
C GLU A 120 0.82 10.16 -15.80
N SER A 121 0.20 11.32 -15.66
CA SER A 121 -1.17 11.45 -15.13
C SER A 121 -2.21 10.77 -16.04
N THR A 122 -2.05 10.85 -17.36
CA THR A 122 -2.92 10.16 -18.33
C THR A 122 -2.73 8.64 -18.23
N ILE A 123 -1.49 8.15 -18.12
CA ILE A 123 -1.22 6.72 -17.93
C ILE A 123 -1.81 6.21 -16.63
N ARG A 124 -1.66 6.92 -15.51
CA ARG A 124 -2.30 6.58 -14.23
C ARG A 124 -3.82 6.48 -14.35
N LYS A 125 -4.43 7.47 -15.03
CA LYS A 125 -5.87 7.44 -15.28
C LYS A 125 -6.28 6.21 -16.10
N TYR A 126 -5.54 5.86 -17.15
CA TYR A 126 -5.82 4.68 -17.97
C TYR A 126 -5.65 3.38 -17.20
N ILE A 127 -4.62 3.26 -16.37
CA ILE A 127 -4.44 2.09 -15.49
C ILE A 127 -5.63 1.92 -14.55
N ASN A 128 -6.09 2.99 -13.89
CA ASN A 128 -7.24 2.94 -13.01
C ASN A 128 -8.54 2.53 -13.74
N GLU A 129 -8.74 3.03 -14.97
CA GLU A 129 -9.89 2.66 -15.80
C GLU A 129 -9.82 1.19 -16.25
N ILE A 130 -8.62 0.70 -16.58
CA ILE A 130 -8.38 -0.71 -16.91
C ILE A 130 -8.72 -1.59 -15.69
N ASP A 131 -8.29 -1.19 -14.50
CA ASP A 131 -8.56 -1.92 -13.27
C ASP A 131 -10.06 -1.98 -12.97
N ALA A 132 -10.75 -0.84 -13.10
CA ALA A 132 -12.20 -0.78 -12.95
C ALA A 132 -12.93 -1.67 -13.99
N TYR A 133 -12.46 -1.68 -15.24
CA TYR A 133 -13.01 -2.55 -16.27
C TYR A 133 -12.78 -4.03 -15.96
N LEU A 134 -11.54 -4.39 -15.60
CA LEU A 134 -11.19 -5.78 -15.28
C LEU A 134 -11.89 -6.29 -14.02
N SER A 135 -12.08 -5.45 -13.02
CA SER A 135 -12.79 -5.80 -11.77
C SER A 135 -14.28 -6.10 -12.00
N ASN A 136 -14.87 -5.53 -13.05
CA ASN A 136 -16.26 -5.78 -13.44
C ASN A 136 -16.45 -6.96 -14.41
N GLN A 137 -15.35 -7.57 -14.88
CA GLN A 137 -15.41 -8.73 -15.76
C GLN A 137 -15.42 -10.02 -14.92
N ILE A 138 -16.55 -10.68 -14.86
CA ILE A 138 -16.61 -12.05 -14.33
C ILE A 138 -15.97 -12.97 -15.35
N ASP A 139 -14.74 -13.39 -15.06
CA ASP A 139 -14.00 -14.31 -15.91
C ASP A 139 -14.65 -15.70 -15.88
N LYS A 140 -15.12 -16.18 -17.04
CA LYS A 140 -15.69 -17.54 -17.21
C LYS A 140 -14.75 -18.62 -16.68
N ARG A 141 -13.44 -18.40 -16.79
CA ARG A 141 -12.43 -19.32 -16.25
C ARG A 141 -12.46 -19.35 -14.72
N THR A 142 -12.70 -18.22 -14.05
CA THR A 142 -12.87 -18.17 -12.61
C THR A 142 -14.06 -19.02 -12.16
N ILE A 143 -15.21 -18.88 -12.83
CA ILE A 143 -16.40 -19.71 -12.54
C ILE A 143 -16.09 -21.19 -12.70
N GLN A 144 -15.44 -21.60 -13.79
CA GLN A 144 -15.08 -22.99 -14.03
C GLN A 144 -14.13 -23.55 -12.97
N VAL A 145 -13.10 -22.77 -12.58
CA VAL A 145 -12.14 -23.18 -11.54
C VAL A 145 -12.84 -23.36 -10.21
N LEU A 146 -13.68 -22.39 -9.79
CA LEU A 146 -14.36 -22.44 -8.51
C LEU A 146 -15.39 -23.57 -8.43
N LYS A 147 -16.17 -23.77 -9.50
CA LYS A 147 -17.11 -24.91 -9.58
C LYS A 147 -16.40 -26.27 -9.54
N ALA A 148 -15.25 -26.40 -10.20
CA ALA A 148 -14.44 -27.62 -10.13
C ALA A 148 -13.83 -27.82 -8.75
N GLN A 149 -13.50 -26.73 -8.03
CA GLN A 149 -12.96 -26.74 -6.69
C GLN A 149 -14.02 -27.12 -5.63
N GLY A 150 -15.27 -26.67 -5.81
CA GLY A 150 -16.45 -26.93 -4.98
C GLY A 150 -16.43 -26.28 -3.59
N ARG A 151 -15.33 -25.68 -3.17
CA ARG A 151 -15.15 -25.06 -1.83
C ARG A 151 -14.21 -23.87 -1.89
N ILE A 152 -14.36 -22.93 -0.93
CA ILE A 152 -13.50 -21.76 -0.82
C ILE A 152 -13.04 -21.50 0.62
N ILE A 153 -11.85 -20.91 0.74
CA ILE A 153 -11.42 -20.21 1.94
C ILE A 153 -11.47 -18.73 1.63
N LEU A 154 -12.43 -18.03 2.23
CA LEU A 154 -12.75 -16.66 1.89
C LEU A 154 -11.94 -15.68 2.74
N ALA A 155 -11.10 -14.87 2.10
CA ALA A 155 -10.48 -13.71 2.72
C ALA A 155 -11.33 -12.46 2.50
N LEU A 156 -11.57 -11.71 3.59
CA LEU A 156 -12.29 -10.44 3.57
C LEU A 156 -11.41 -9.33 4.12
N ASP A 157 -11.34 -8.22 3.38
CA ASP A 157 -10.63 -7.01 3.81
C ASP A 157 -11.41 -5.76 3.38
N GLY A 158 -11.57 -4.80 4.30
CA GLY A 158 -12.26 -3.55 4.07
C GLY A 158 -11.31 -2.36 4.19
N GLN A 159 -11.05 -1.67 3.09
CA GLN A 159 -10.20 -0.48 3.07
C GLN A 159 -11.03 0.78 2.93
N LYS A 160 -10.83 1.74 3.84
CA LYS A 160 -11.34 3.10 3.69
C LYS A 160 -10.32 3.94 2.96
N PRO A 161 -10.58 4.36 1.70
CA PRO A 161 -9.67 5.23 0.96
C PRO A 161 -9.51 6.60 1.65
N ASP A 162 -10.59 7.08 2.28
CA ASP A 162 -10.61 8.29 3.08
C ASP A 162 -11.00 7.97 4.53
N LYS A 163 -10.62 8.82 5.48
CA LYS A 163 -10.91 8.61 6.91
C LYS A 163 -12.42 8.63 7.23
N THR A 164 -13.22 9.20 6.34
CA THR A 164 -14.68 9.30 6.45
C THR A 164 -15.31 8.87 5.15
N GLY A 165 -16.26 7.95 5.18
CA GLY A 165 -17.01 7.54 3.99
C GLY A 165 -17.04 6.03 3.74
N ALA A 166 -17.41 5.68 2.52
CA ALA A 166 -17.57 4.31 2.09
C ALA A 166 -16.23 3.54 2.10
N ALA A 167 -16.28 2.27 2.47
CA ALA A 167 -15.14 1.36 2.43
C ALA A 167 -15.20 0.50 1.17
N LEU A 168 -14.04 0.28 0.55
CA LEU A 168 -13.87 -0.72 -0.50
C LEU A 168 -13.66 -2.08 0.16
N TRP A 169 -14.55 -3.02 -0.12
CA TRP A 169 -14.49 -4.39 0.38
C TRP A 169 -14.03 -5.34 -0.70
N LEU A 170 -13.08 -6.19 -0.34
CA LEU A 170 -12.47 -7.19 -1.20
C LEU A 170 -12.78 -8.58 -0.65
N PHE A 171 -13.27 -9.46 -1.52
CA PHE A 171 -13.55 -10.86 -1.25
C PHE A 171 -12.67 -11.72 -2.14
N VAL A 172 -11.79 -12.54 -1.56
CA VAL A 172 -10.79 -13.33 -2.29
C VAL A 172 -10.87 -14.79 -1.84
N ASP A 173 -10.91 -15.72 -2.80
CA ASP A 173 -10.67 -17.12 -2.49
C ASP A 173 -9.16 -17.39 -2.38
N LEU A 174 -8.72 -17.88 -1.23
CA LEU A 174 -7.31 -18.16 -0.96
C LEU A 174 -6.81 -19.47 -1.59
N ILE A 175 -7.71 -20.41 -1.93
CA ILE A 175 -7.32 -21.66 -2.58
C ILE A 175 -6.89 -21.39 -4.02
N SER A 176 -7.75 -20.69 -4.79
CA SER A 176 -7.46 -20.33 -6.19
C SER A 176 -6.71 -19.00 -6.34
N ASN A 177 -6.55 -18.26 -5.25
CA ASN A 177 -6.00 -16.89 -5.21
C ASN A 177 -6.72 -15.92 -6.17
N ARG A 178 -8.06 -16.01 -6.24
CA ARG A 178 -8.91 -15.22 -7.13
C ARG A 178 -9.78 -14.25 -6.37
N VAL A 179 -9.89 -13.04 -6.92
CA VAL A 179 -10.85 -12.05 -6.44
C VAL A 179 -12.24 -12.47 -6.88
N LEU A 180 -13.15 -12.68 -5.93
CA LEU A 180 -14.51 -13.10 -6.17
C LEU A 180 -15.46 -11.92 -6.30
N LYS A 181 -15.28 -10.90 -5.47
CA LYS A 181 -16.09 -9.70 -5.45
C LYS A 181 -15.33 -8.50 -4.93
N ILE A 182 -15.64 -7.35 -5.50
CA ILE A 182 -15.22 -6.03 -4.98
C ILE A 182 -16.47 -5.18 -4.88
N VAL A 183 -16.71 -4.57 -3.71
CA VAL A 183 -17.89 -3.73 -3.49
C VAL A 183 -17.52 -2.53 -2.62
N ILE A 184 -18.18 -1.41 -2.88
CA ILE A 184 -18.08 -0.20 -2.06
C ILE A 184 -19.29 -0.17 -1.13
N LEU A 185 -19.05 -0.15 0.18
CA LEU A 185 -20.11 -0.10 1.20
C LEU A 185 -19.94 1.15 2.05
N GLU A 186 -21.02 1.89 2.24
CA GLU A 186 -21.07 3.02 3.19
C GLU A 186 -21.05 2.52 4.63
N SER A 187 -21.71 1.39 4.89
CA SER A 187 -21.70 0.68 6.16
C SER A 187 -21.59 -0.82 5.91
N ALA A 188 -20.76 -1.49 6.68
CA ALA A 188 -20.55 -2.94 6.61
C ALA A 188 -20.91 -3.57 7.96
N ASP A 189 -22.19 -3.66 8.25
CA ASP A 189 -22.69 -4.46 9.37
C ASP A 189 -22.62 -5.96 9.05
N HIS A 190 -22.79 -6.79 10.08
CA HIS A 190 -22.65 -8.24 9.96
C HIS A 190 -23.70 -8.88 9.02
N GLY A 191 -24.91 -8.31 8.92
CA GLY A 191 -25.95 -8.82 8.03
C GLY A 191 -25.67 -8.48 6.58
N THR A 192 -25.19 -7.26 6.29
CA THR A 192 -24.74 -6.86 4.95
C THR A 192 -23.59 -7.73 4.46
N LEU A 193 -22.59 -7.97 5.31
CA LEU A 193 -21.47 -8.86 4.95
C LEU A 193 -21.93 -10.30 4.72
N HIS A 194 -22.84 -10.83 5.54
CA HIS A 194 -23.43 -12.15 5.35
C HIS A 194 -24.15 -12.25 3.99
N ALA A 195 -25.00 -11.29 3.65
CA ALA A 195 -25.70 -11.30 2.36
C ALA A 195 -24.76 -11.34 1.16
N LEU A 196 -23.62 -10.62 1.23
CA LEU A 196 -22.60 -10.63 0.20
C LEU A 196 -21.85 -11.97 0.12
N VAL A 197 -21.59 -12.61 1.25
CA VAL A 197 -20.99 -13.95 1.28
C VAL A 197 -21.95 -14.97 0.67
N GLU A 198 -23.24 -14.98 1.03
CA GLU A 198 -24.25 -15.87 0.45
C GLU A 198 -24.40 -15.65 -1.06
N GLU A 199 -24.36 -14.40 -1.52
CA GLU A 199 -24.37 -14.10 -2.94
C GLU A 199 -23.17 -14.74 -3.66
N ILE A 200 -21.96 -14.67 -3.06
CA ILE A 200 -20.76 -15.29 -3.63
C ILE A 200 -20.90 -16.81 -3.65
N LEU A 201 -21.30 -17.44 -2.54
CA LEU A 201 -21.44 -18.88 -2.44
C LEU A 201 -22.46 -19.41 -3.46
N THR A 202 -23.62 -18.75 -3.56
CA THR A 202 -24.68 -19.10 -4.51
C THR A 202 -24.22 -18.91 -5.96
N PHE A 203 -23.59 -17.79 -6.28
CA PHE A 203 -23.17 -17.47 -7.64
C PHE A 203 -22.11 -18.44 -8.18
N TYR A 204 -21.14 -18.80 -7.36
CA TYR A 204 -20.07 -19.71 -7.75
C TYR A 204 -20.39 -21.19 -7.48
N GLU A 205 -21.52 -21.48 -6.81
CA GLU A 205 -21.93 -22.85 -6.42
C GLU A 205 -20.82 -23.55 -5.62
N VAL A 206 -20.34 -22.92 -4.54
CA VAL A 206 -19.24 -23.40 -3.70
C VAL A 206 -19.60 -23.35 -2.22
N ASP A 207 -18.97 -24.22 -1.43
CA ASP A 207 -19.09 -24.24 0.02
C ASP A 207 -18.01 -23.39 0.69
N LEU A 208 -18.37 -22.69 1.77
CA LEU A 208 -17.44 -21.96 2.60
C LEU A 208 -16.79 -22.93 3.61
N THR A 209 -15.47 -23.10 3.53
CA THR A 209 -14.73 -24.00 4.43
C THR A 209 -13.79 -23.26 5.40
N GLY A 210 -13.57 -21.97 5.20
CA GLY A 210 -12.76 -21.15 6.09
C GLY A 210 -12.92 -19.67 5.82
N LEU A 211 -12.68 -18.84 6.84
CA LEU A 211 -12.65 -17.38 6.78
C LEU A 211 -11.28 -16.87 7.18
N VAL A 212 -10.78 -15.87 6.47
CA VAL A 212 -9.58 -15.11 6.85
C VAL A 212 -9.89 -13.62 6.82
N SER A 213 -9.63 -12.91 7.91
CA SER A 213 -9.84 -11.46 7.93
C SER A 213 -9.01 -10.76 9.00
N ASP A 214 -9.03 -9.43 9.00
CA ASP A 214 -8.70 -8.68 10.21
C ASP A 214 -9.73 -9.02 11.32
N LYS A 215 -9.44 -8.62 12.54
CA LYS A 215 -10.37 -8.83 13.67
C LYS A 215 -11.46 -7.75 13.75
N GLN A 216 -12.00 -7.29 12.62
CA GLN A 216 -13.06 -6.31 12.60
C GLN A 216 -14.34 -6.88 13.22
N SER A 217 -14.97 -6.12 14.13
CA SER A 217 -16.11 -6.59 14.91
C SER A 217 -17.30 -7.05 14.09
N SER A 218 -17.56 -6.43 12.94
CA SER A 218 -18.65 -6.82 12.03
C SER A 218 -18.39 -8.19 11.39
N ILE A 219 -17.13 -8.52 11.04
CA ILE A 219 -16.77 -9.82 10.48
C ILE A 219 -16.82 -10.91 11.56
N VAL A 220 -16.28 -10.61 12.74
CA VAL A 220 -16.34 -11.55 13.88
C VAL A 220 -17.80 -11.85 14.22
N LYS A 221 -18.67 -10.82 14.30
CA LYS A 221 -20.08 -11.00 14.60
C LYS A 221 -20.80 -11.76 13.47
N MET A 222 -20.49 -11.50 12.20
CA MET A 222 -21.03 -12.24 11.07
C MET A 222 -20.70 -13.74 11.20
N ARG A 223 -19.42 -14.06 11.46
CA ARG A 223 -18.98 -15.45 11.64
C ARG A 223 -19.67 -16.09 12.85
N ASP A 224 -19.71 -15.45 13.99
CA ASP A 224 -20.29 -16.02 15.21
C ASP A 224 -21.83 -16.18 15.13
N THR A 225 -22.49 -15.44 14.22
CA THR A 225 -23.94 -15.51 14.03
C THR A 225 -24.36 -16.51 12.97
N TYR A 226 -23.66 -16.55 11.82
CA TYR A 226 -24.11 -17.30 10.64
C TYR A 226 -23.21 -18.45 10.24
N TYR A 227 -21.92 -18.43 10.69
CA TYR A 227 -20.89 -19.39 10.28
C TYR A 227 -20.13 -19.96 11.46
N ILE A 228 -20.83 -20.32 12.54
CA ILE A 228 -20.21 -20.70 13.83
C ILE A 228 -19.26 -21.90 13.70
N GLU A 229 -19.56 -22.83 12.81
CA GLU A 229 -18.75 -24.02 12.56
C GLU A 229 -17.56 -23.75 11.62
N ILE A 230 -17.53 -22.60 10.95
CA ILE A 230 -16.47 -22.28 10.00
C ILE A 230 -15.25 -21.73 10.75
N PRO A 231 -14.06 -22.31 10.54
CA PRO A 231 -12.82 -21.81 11.10
C PRO A 231 -12.57 -20.36 10.66
N HIS A 232 -12.22 -19.47 11.59
CA HIS A 232 -11.92 -18.08 11.29
C HIS A 232 -10.49 -17.75 11.69
N GLN A 233 -9.62 -17.68 10.68
CA GLN A 233 -8.24 -17.28 10.81
C GLN A 233 -8.12 -15.76 10.85
N TYR A 234 -7.53 -15.21 11.91
CA TYR A 234 -7.18 -13.79 11.95
C TYR A 234 -5.91 -13.51 11.14
N CYS A 235 -5.95 -12.45 10.35
CA CYS A 235 -4.85 -12.06 9.47
C CYS A 235 -3.56 -11.77 10.27
N HIS A 236 -2.51 -12.54 10.03
CA HIS A 236 -1.21 -12.37 10.67
C HIS A 236 -0.59 -11.00 10.35
N PHE A 237 -0.80 -10.50 9.12
CA PHE A 237 -0.31 -9.18 8.74
C PHE A 237 -0.90 -8.08 9.62
N HIS A 238 -2.22 -8.04 9.80
CA HIS A 238 -2.88 -7.05 10.64
C HIS A 238 -2.50 -7.20 12.13
N PHE A 239 -2.32 -8.41 12.60
CA PHE A 239 -1.80 -8.64 13.95
C PHE A 239 -0.39 -8.05 14.11
N LEU A 240 0.53 -8.38 13.21
CA LEU A 240 1.90 -7.85 13.23
C LEU A 240 1.92 -6.33 13.03
N GLN A 241 1.07 -5.79 12.16
CA GLN A 241 0.97 -4.35 11.96
C GLN A 241 0.51 -3.63 13.24
N ASN A 242 -0.43 -4.21 13.98
CA ASN A 242 -0.88 -3.65 15.26
C ASN A 242 0.25 -3.66 16.31
N LEU A 243 1.06 -4.73 16.38
CA LEU A 243 2.25 -4.73 17.22
C LEU A 243 3.27 -3.67 16.78
N TRP A 244 3.50 -3.57 15.47
CA TRP A 244 4.42 -2.63 14.88
C TRP A 244 4.05 -1.16 15.13
N ASN A 245 2.79 -0.79 15.04
CA ASN A 245 2.31 0.58 15.24
C ASN A 245 2.77 1.16 16.58
N HIS A 246 2.85 0.35 17.62
CA HIS A 246 3.34 0.77 18.94
C HIS A 246 4.84 1.11 18.90
N ILE A 247 5.64 0.34 18.18
CA ILE A 247 7.08 0.61 18.00
C ILE A 247 7.26 1.87 17.14
N GLU A 248 6.55 1.95 16.00
CA GLU A 248 6.67 3.08 15.05
C GLU A 248 6.40 4.43 15.71
N VAL A 249 5.41 4.51 16.59
CA VAL A 249 5.10 5.75 17.34
C VAL A 249 6.28 6.15 18.23
N LYS A 250 6.90 5.20 18.94
CA LYS A 250 8.04 5.48 19.82
C LYS A 250 9.29 5.83 19.04
N ASP A 251 9.60 5.10 18.00
CA ASP A 251 10.70 5.37 17.07
C ASP A 251 10.54 6.74 16.40
N GLY A 252 9.33 7.09 15.98
CA GLY A 252 9.00 8.40 15.45
C GLY A 252 9.28 9.54 16.46
N ASN A 253 9.04 9.31 17.75
CA ASN A 253 9.37 10.27 18.80
C ASN A 253 10.88 10.43 18.95
N VAL A 254 11.67 9.34 18.97
CA VAL A 254 13.14 9.41 18.97
C VAL A 254 13.64 10.25 17.78
N HIS A 255 13.16 9.96 16.58
CA HIS A 255 13.50 10.71 15.38
C HIS A 255 13.16 12.21 15.51
N LYS A 256 11.97 12.53 16.03
CA LYS A 256 11.48 13.90 16.20
C LYS A 256 12.35 14.68 17.19
N GLU A 257 12.66 14.10 18.35
CA GLU A 257 13.46 14.78 19.38
C GLU A 257 14.91 14.99 18.91
N LEU A 258 15.55 14.01 18.27
CA LEU A 258 16.89 14.17 17.70
C LEU A 258 16.89 15.20 16.56
N SER A 259 15.88 15.18 15.69
CA SER A 259 15.76 16.18 14.62
C SER A 259 15.58 17.59 15.16
N LYS A 260 14.81 17.75 16.25
CA LYS A 260 14.61 19.01 16.94
C LYS A 260 15.91 19.49 17.57
N ALA A 261 16.64 18.60 18.25
CA ALA A 261 17.92 18.92 18.87
C ALA A 261 18.94 19.40 17.82
N VAL A 262 19.08 18.67 16.70
CA VAL A 262 19.95 19.07 15.59
C VAL A 262 19.54 20.43 15.01
N ASN A 263 18.25 20.63 14.72
CA ASN A 263 17.79 21.90 14.14
C ASN A 263 17.94 23.11 15.07
N ASN A 264 18.03 22.89 16.37
CA ASN A 264 18.21 23.93 17.38
C ASN A 264 19.68 24.17 17.74
N LEU A 265 20.65 23.48 17.12
CA LEU A 265 22.06 23.71 17.35
C LEU A 265 22.44 25.16 17.02
N TYR A 266 23.23 25.76 17.90
CA TYR A 266 23.68 27.16 17.75
C TYR A 266 24.40 27.39 16.41
N ILE A 267 25.20 26.43 15.97
CA ILE A 267 25.90 26.45 14.67
C ILE A 267 24.95 26.62 13.49
N LEU A 268 23.72 25.97 13.54
CA LEU A 268 22.73 26.06 12.48
C LEU A 268 21.89 27.33 12.53
N THR A 269 21.73 27.93 13.71
CA THR A 269 21.02 29.22 13.89
C THR A 269 21.86 30.38 13.47
N VAL A 270 23.13 30.33 13.78
CA VAL A 270 24.10 31.42 13.45
C VAL A 270 24.38 31.46 11.94
N SER A 271 24.48 30.34 11.28
CA SER A 271 24.64 30.28 9.80
C SER A 271 23.52 30.97 9.02
N LYS A 272 22.33 31.07 9.63
CA LYS A 272 21.15 31.73 9.02
C LYS A 272 21.08 33.23 9.27
N THR A 273 21.65 33.73 10.37
CA THR A 273 21.36 35.08 10.89
C THR A 273 22.49 36.08 10.76
N SER A 274 23.74 35.66 10.50
CA SER A 274 24.81 36.65 10.57
C SER A 274 25.93 36.51 9.53
N LYS A 275 25.90 37.37 8.53
CA LYS A 275 27.12 37.87 7.89
C LYS A 275 28.13 38.38 8.93
N ILE A 276 27.66 39.03 9.96
CA ILE A 276 28.44 39.69 11.05
C ILE A 276 29.27 38.70 11.87
N PHE A 277 28.77 37.51 12.19
CA PHE A 277 29.49 36.53 13.01
C PHE A 277 30.72 35.95 12.29
N PHE A 278 30.62 35.78 10.98
CA PHE A 278 31.74 35.25 10.17
C PHE A 278 32.80 36.32 9.84
N GLU A 279 32.44 37.61 9.85
CA GLU A 279 33.42 38.70 9.67
C GLU A 279 34.40 38.81 10.85
N GLY A 280 33.95 38.41 12.08
CA GLY A 280 34.83 38.42 13.28
C GLY A 280 35.71 37.18 13.44
N ILE A 281 35.45 36.07 12.76
CA ILE A 281 36.18 34.79 12.88
C ILE A 281 37.26 34.62 11.78
N GLY A 282 37.31 35.51 10.80
CA GLY A 282 38.31 35.69 9.75
C GLY A 282 39.04 34.46 9.22
N LYS A 283 38.60 33.91 8.14
CA LYS A 283 39.23 33.21 7.00
C LYS A 283 38.27 32.26 6.34
N ALA A 284 38.29 32.18 5.03
CA ALA A 284 37.43 31.35 4.19
C ALA A 284 37.35 29.85 4.59
N PRO A 285 38.42 29.20 5.08
CA PRO A 285 38.41 27.79 5.48
C PRO A 285 37.42 27.46 6.62
N ILE A 286 37.24 28.35 7.57
CA ILE A 286 36.38 28.12 8.74
C ILE A 286 34.90 28.07 8.35
N ARG A 287 34.48 28.91 7.40
CA ARG A 287 33.09 28.88 6.86
C ARG A 287 32.78 27.57 6.15
N GLU A 288 33.77 26.99 5.49
CA GLU A 288 33.66 25.76 4.77
C GLU A 288 33.43 24.57 5.72
N VAL A 289 34.22 24.45 6.76
CA VAL A 289 34.06 23.47 7.84
C VAL A 289 32.66 23.56 8.47
N PHE A 290 32.20 24.76 8.82
CA PHE A 290 30.83 24.92 9.36
C PHE A 290 29.74 24.51 8.40
N ARG A 291 29.88 24.78 7.11
CA ARG A 291 28.91 24.38 6.10
C ARG A 291 28.90 22.86 5.93
N GLU A 292 30.06 22.23 5.97
CA GLU A 292 30.16 20.76 5.89
C GLU A 292 29.54 20.09 7.11
N VAL A 293 29.80 20.57 8.32
CA VAL A 293 29.18 20.08 9.56
C VAL A 293 27.64 20.26 9.49
N GLU A 294 27.16 21.43 9.08
CA GLU A 294 25.71 21.66 8.89
C GLU A 294 25.10 20.68 7.89
N GLN A 295 25.76 20.52 6.75
CA GLN A 295 25.25 19.63 5.69
C GLN A 295 25.26 18.16 6.13
N SER A 296 26.30 17.73 6.84
CA SER A 296 26.41 16.40 7.41
C SER A 296 25.31 16.14 8.44
N LEU A 297 25.12 17.02 9.41
CA LEU A 297 24.06 16.90 10.43
C LEU A 297 22.66 16.89 9.81
N ARG A 298 22.39 17.77 8.85
CA ARG A 298 21.10 17.78 8.13
C ARG A 298 20.87 16.50 7.31
N THR A 299 21.93 15.89 6.81
CA THR A 299 21.86 14.62 6.07
C THR A 299 21.61 13.45 7.02
N LEU A 300 22.27 13.45 8.19
CA LEU A 300 22.11 12.41 9.21
C LEU A 300 20.68 12.30 9.73
N ILE A 301 19.98 13.43 9.90
CA ILE A 301 18.58 13.44 10.36
C ILE A 301 17.55 13.23 9.26
N LYS A 302 17.92 13.25 7.98
CA LYS A 302 17.01 12.91 6.89
C LYS A 302 16.67 11.43 6.94
N ALA A 303 15.47 11.11 7.39
CA ALA A 303 14.96 9.76 7.33
C ALA A 303 14.75 9.35 5.86
N ARG A 304 15.34 8.25 5.46
CA ARG A 304 14.98 7.58 4.21
C ARG A 304 13.54 7.07 4.32
N THR A 305 12.89 6.84 3.21
CA THR A 305 11.48 6.44 3.04
C THR A 305 10.82 5.69 4.21
N ARG A 306 9.53 6.03 4.48
CA ARG A 306 8.66 5.22 5.36
C ARG A 306 8.44 3.84 4.71
N LYS A 307 9.12 2.84 5.24
CA LYS A 307 8.86 1.44 4.90
C LYS A 307 8.36 0.74 6.17
N PHE A 308 7.43 -0.20 6.01
CA PHE A 308 7.05 -1.11 7.09
C PHE A 308 8.32 -1.77 7.67
N GLU A 309 8.40 -1.84 8.98
CA GLU A 309 9.54 -2.38 9.73
C GLU A 309 10.87 -1.58 9.65
N HIS A 310 10.82 -0.31 9.26
CA HIS A 310 11.99 0.54 9.25
C HIS A 310 11.99 1.51 10.44
N LEU A 311 13.01 1.37 11.31
CA LEU A 311 13.20 2.18 12.51
C LEU A 311 14.04 3.41 12.20
N ARG A 312 13.38 4.52 11.86
CA ARG A 312 14.04 5.78 11.49
C ARG A 312 14.73 6.47 12.66
N GLY A 313 14.11 6.42 13.83
CA GLY A 313 14.64 7.01 15.05
C GLY A 313 15.88 6.29 15.51
N VAL A 314 15.86 4.95 15.48
CA VAL A 314 17.03 4.11 15.77
C VAL A 314 18.16 4.39 14.78
N GLU A 315 17.85 4.42 13.47
CA GLU A 315 18.84 4.72 12.42
C GLU A 315 19.52 6.08 12.63
N VAL A 316 18.74 7.11 12.94
CA VAL A 316 19.25 8.47 13.18
C VAL A 316 20.08 8.51 14.47
N TYR A 317 19.63 7.85 15.54
CA TYR A 317 20.36 7.75 16.79
C TYR A 317 21.76 7.15 16.59
N GLU A 318 21.84 6.01 15.92
CA GLU A 318 23.10 5.32 15.66
C GLU A 318 24.05 6.10 14.75
N ARG A 319 23.50 6.81 13.75
CA ARG A 319 24.28 7.69 12.88
C ARG A 319 24.85 8.88 13.64
N LEU A 320 24.03 9.53 14.46
CA LEU A 320 24.46 10.66 15.28
C LEU A 320 25.50 10.22 16.32
N SER A 321 25.31 9.07 16.97
CA SER A 321 26.30 8.53 17.94
C SER A 321 27.67 8.37 17.29
N ARG A 322 27.73 7.70 16.13
CA ARG A 322 29.01 7.53 15.40
C ARG A 322 29.61 8.86 14.97
N TYR A 323 28.82 9.77 14.48
CA TYR A 323 29.29 11.09 14.06
C TYR A 323 29.88 11.90 15.23
N ILE A 324 29.28 11.81 16.42
CA ILE A 324 29.76 12.49 17.61
C ILE A 324 31.05 11.84 18.10
N GLU A 325 31.17 10.52 18.13
CA GLU A 325 32.40 9.80 18.47
C GLU A 325 33.58 10.22 17.57
N GLU A 326 33.34 10.32 16.25
CA GLU A 326 34.32 10.79 15.28
C GLU A 326 34.70 12.27 15.56
N MET A 327 33.72 13.12 15.87
CA MET A 327 33.93 14.54 16.18
C MET A 327 34.70 14.69 17.47
N ASP A 328 34.42 13.93 18.52
CA ASP A 328 35.13 13.95 19.79
C ASP A 328 36.61 13.56 19.61
N GLN A 329 36.91 12.56 18.79
CA GLN A 329 38.30 12.15 18.49
C GLN A 329 39.07 13.27 17.80
N VAL A 330 38.47 13.98 16.85
CA VAL A 330 39.07 15.11 16.16
C VAL A 330 39.30 16.28 17.13
N LEU A 331 38.30 16.60 17.96
CA LEU A 331 38.38 17.72 18.91
C LEU A 331 39.41 17.50 20.02
N ALA A 332 39.63 16.26 20.45
CA ALA A 332 40.63 15.90 21.45
C ALA A 332 42.07 16.15 20.97
N ALA A 333 42.31 16.18 19.65
CA ALA A 333 43.62 16.42 19.07
C ALA A 333 43.89 17.92 18.76
N GLU A 334 42.88 18.79 18.93
CA GLU A 334 42.95 20.21 18.57
C GLU A 334 43.18 21.10 19.82
N ASP A 335 43.77 22.31 19.61
CA ASP A 335 43.96 23.31 20.65
C ASP A 335 42.59 23.82 21.18
N PRO A 336 42.29 23.59 22.49
CA PRO A 336 41.00 23.94 23.08
C PRO A 336 40.74 25.45 23.17
N GLU A 337 41.78 26.30 23.07
CA GLU A 337 41.62 27.75 23.13
C GLU A 337 41.14 28.36 21.80
N ARG A 338 41.25 27.62 20.71
CA ARG A 338 40.76 28.10 19.41
C ARG A 338 39.22 28.26 19.44
N LYS A 339 38.72 29.43 19.07
CA LYS A 339 37.27 29.74 19.05
C LYS A 339 36.44 28.73 18.28
N ILE A 340 36.97 28.16 17.19
CA ILE A 340 36.27 27.13 16.42
C ILE A 340 36.12 25.83 17.21
N VAL A 341 37.18 25.40 17.92
CA VAL A 341 37.19 24.21 18.76
C VAL A 341 36.17 24.36 19.90
N GLN A 342 36.14 25.52 20.56
CA GLN A 342 35.16 25.83 21.60
C GLN A 342 33.70 25.76 21.08
N LEU A 343 33.43 26.22 19.85
CA LEU A 343 32.12 26.17 19.27
C LEU A 343 31.73 24.75 18.85
N MET A 344 32.65 23.98 18.33
CA MET A 344 32.45 22.56 18.00
C MET A 344 32.23 21.73 19.26
N ASN A 345 32.96 21.97 20.35
CA ASN A 345 32.71 21.34 21.65
C ASN A 345 31.29 21.63 22.17
N LYS A 346 30.82 22.90 22.11
CA LYS A 346 29.44 23.24 22.48
C LYS A 346 28.41 22.50 21.62
N THR A 347 28.74 22.26 20.36
CA THR A 347 27.87 21.49 19.43
C THR A 347 27.86 20.02 19.83
N ALA A 348 29.05 19.43 20.10
CA ALA A 348 29.17 18.06 20.58
C ALA A 348 28.41 17.85 21.90
N ASP A 349 28.61 18.73 22.90
CA ASP A 349 27.92 18.70 24.19
C ASP A 349 26.38 18.71 24.01
N SER A 350 25.89 19.54 23.10
CA SER A 350 24.45 19.62 22.83
C SER A 350 23.91 18.35 22.20
N LEU A 351 24.66 17.72 21.31
CA LEU A 351 24.31 16.44 20.68
C LEU A 351 24.42 15.29 21.67
N HIS A 352 25.45 15.22 22.48
CA HIS A 352 25.58 14.25 23.58
C HIS A 352 24.39 14.32 24.54
N ARG A 353 23.95 15.52 24.92
CA ARG A 353 22.79 15.72 25.76
C ARG A 353 21.51 15.16 25.07
N ALA A 354 21.32 15.46 23.79
CA ALA A 354 20.17 14.96 23.03
C ALA A 354 20.18 13.43 22.92
N LEU A 355 21.34 12.82 22.69
CA LEU A 355 21.46 11.36 22.69
C LEU A 355 21.12 10.77 24.06
N LYS A 356 21.67 11.35 25.14
CA LYS A 356 21.39 10.90 26.50
C LYS A 356 19.92 11.02 26.88
N GLU A 357 19.25 12.10 26.50
CA GLU A 357 17.83 12.31 26.74
C GLU A 357 16.95 11.31 25.98
N THR A 358 17.38 10.88 24.79
CA THR A 358 16.62 9.94 23.95
C THR A 358 17.04 8.48 24.14
N GLU A 359 18.14 8.20 24.84
CA GLU A 359 18.74 6.86 25.01
C GLU A 359 17.74 5.81 25.53
N LYS A 360 16.94 6.18 26.54
CA LYS A 360 15.92 5.28 27.10
C LYS A 360 14.89 4.84 26.07
N HIS A 361 14.47 5.74 25.18
CA HIS A 361 13.50 5.45 24.12
C HIS A 361 14.16 4.65 22.98
N TYR A 362 15.39 4.99 22.63
CA TYR A 362 16.19 4.23 21.67
C TYR A 362 16.34 2.75 22.11
N LYS A 363 16.83 2.52 23.35
CA LYS A 363 16.98 1.16 23.90
C LYS A 363 15.63 0.40 23.90
N ALA A 364 14.55 1.07 24.26
CA ALA A 364 13.22 0.47 24.20
C ALA A 364 12.80 0.06 22.77
N CYS A 365 13.08 0.89 21.76
CA CYS A 365 12.78 0.56 20.37
C CYS A 365 13.59 -0.65 19.88
N VAL A 366 14.89 -0.70 20.19
CA VAL A 366 15.76 -1.83 19.82
C VAL A 366 15.31 -3.13 20.48
N GLU A 367 14.99 -3.10 21.77
CA GLU A 367 14.48 -4.25 22.50
C GLU A 367 13.14 -4.78 21.92
N LEU A 368 12.19 -3.88 21.73
CA LEU A 368 10.87 -4.23 21.18
C LEU A 368 10.97 -4.75 19.75
N TYR A 369 11.87 -4.21 18.95
CA TYR A 369 12.11 -4.70 17.60
C TYR A 369 12.65 -6.13 17.59
N GLY A 370 13.57 -6.46 18.49
CA GLY A 370 14.06 -7.83 18.64
C GLY A 370 12.94 -8.82 18.98
N ILE A 371 12.07 -8.45 19.93
CA ILE A 371 10.90 -9.26 20.30
C ILE A 371 9.92 -9.39 19.12
N PHE A 372 9.63 -8.29 18.44
CA PHE A 372 8.77 -8.27 17.25
C PHE A 372 9.26 -9.22 16.16
N GLN A 373 10.57 -9.21 15.87
CA GLN A 373 11.17 -10.13 14.90
C GLN A 373 11.06 -11.60 15.31
N SER A 374 11.17 -11.89 16.58
CA SER A 374 10.97 -13.26 17.11
C SER A 374 9.53 -13.74 16.93
N ILE A 375 8.53 -12.89 17.27
CA ILE A 375 7.11 -13.19 17.08
C ILE A 375 6.82 -13.38 15.57
N ARG A 376 7.30 -12.47 14.73
CA ARG A 376 7.14 -12.55 13.28
C ARG A 376 7.71 -13.86 12.71
N LYS A 377 8.91 -14.24 13.15
CA LYS A 377 9.55 -15.49 12.74
C LYS A 377 8.73 -16.72 13.16
N SER A 378 8.14 -16.68 14.34
CA SER A 378 7.28 -17.77 14.83
C SER A 378 5.98 -17.89 14.02
N LEU A 379 5.36 -16.77 13.65
CA LEU A 379 4.19 -16.73 12.78
C LEU A 379 4.52 -17.11 11.34
N GLY A 380 5.65 -16.63 10.81
CA GLY A 380 6.08 -16.81 9.43
C GLY A 380 6.89 -18.08 9.16
N LYS A 381 7.10 -18.96 10.14
CA LYS A 381 7.67 -20.29 9.86
C LYS A 381 6.73 -20.99 8.91
N GLU A 382 7.13 -21.06 7.65
CA GLU A 382 6.49 -21.91 6.65
C GLU A 382 6.33 -23.31 7.26
N LEU A 383 5.14 -23.83 7.14
CA LEU A 383 4.90 -25.24 7.39
C LEU A 383 5.84 -26.00 6.46
N ASP A 384 6.79 -26.71 7.03
CA ASP A 384 7.55 -27.70 6.28
C ASP A 384 6.51 -28.73 5.79
N LEU A 385 6.09 -28.61 4.53
CA LEU A 385 5.03 -29.45 3.95
C LEU A 385 5.29 -30.94 4.20
N LYS A 386 6.58 -31.36 4.23
CA LYS A 386 6.96 -32.71 4.57
C LYS A 386 6.68 -33.08 6.03
N LYS A 387 6.66 -32.10 6.96
CA LYS A 387 6.28 -32.31 8.35
C LYS A 387 4.78 -32.23 8.57
N VAL A 388 4.07 -31.45 7.72
CA VAL A 388 2.60 -31.36 7.77
C VAL A 388 1.96 -32.70 7.36
N GLU A 389 2.51 -33.38 6.34
CA GLU A 389 2.03 -34.71 5.93
C GLU A 389 2.19 -35.78 7.00
N ALA A 390 3.07 -35.55 8.01
CA ALA A 390 3.39 -36.50 9.06
C ALA A 390 2.65 -36.25 10.38
N LYS A 391 1.94 -35.12 10.56
CA LYS A 391 1.27 -34.74 11.81
C LYS A 391 -0.17 -34.33 11.57
N GLU A 392 -1.04 -34.66 12.51
CA GLU A 392 -2.41 -34.17 12.53
C GLU A 392 -2.46 -32.63 12.62
N PRO A 393 -3.36 -31.96 11.88
CA PRO A 393 -3.49 -30.50 11.89
C PRO A 393 -3.68 -29.91 13.31
N SER A 394 -4.46 -30.58 14.17
CA SER A 394 -4.68 -30.17 15.55
C SER A 394 -3.39 -30.11 16.37
N VAL A 395 -2.48 -31.07 16.17
CA VAL A 395 -1.18 -31.13 16.84
C VAL A 395 -0.28 -29.99 16.38
N LEU A 396 -0.28 -29.67 15.09
CA LEU A 396 0.47 -28.55 14.52
C LEU A 396 -0.06 -27.19 15.03
N LYS A 397 -1.39 -27.07 15.20
CA LYS A 397 -2.03 -25.90 15.79
C LYS A 397 -1.55 -25.69 17.24
N GLU A 398 -1.62 -26.72 18.06
CA GLU A 398 -1.19 -26.65 19.46
C GLU A 398 0.32 -26.35 19.59
N GLU A 399 1.17 -26.99 18.80
CA GLU A 399 2.61 -26.70 18.79
C GLU A 399 2.89 -25.22 18.44
N LYS A 400 2.20 -24.66 17.46
CA LYS A 400 2.40 -23.28 17.05
C LYS A 400 1.83 -22.29 18.07
N LEU A 401 0.68 -22.58 18.66
CA LEU A 401 0.12 -21.79 19.74
C LEU A 401 1.02 -21.84 20.98
N THR A 402 1.57 -23.00 21.33
CA THR A 402 2.52 -23.14 22.44
C THR A 402 3.73 -22.23 22.27
N VAL A 403 4.35 -22.23 21.08
CA VAL A 403 5.49 -21.32 20.80
C VAL A 403 5.11 -19.85 20.95
N LEU A 404 3.91 -19.46 20.51
CA LEU A 404 3.43 -18.11 20.67
C LEU A 404 3.08 -17.80 22.13
N ASP A 405 2.41 -18.72 22.81
CA ASP A 405 2.09 -18.59 24.25
C ASP A 405 3.38 -18.40 25.06
N ASP A 406 4.42 -19.20 24.83
CA ASP A 406 5.72 -19.07 25.50
C ASP A 406 6.35 -17.69 25.29
N HIS A 407 6.32 -17.16 24.07
CA HIS A 407 6.81 -15.81 23.78
C HIS A 407 6.03 -14.74 24.57
N PHE A 408 4.71 -14.83 24.60
CA PHE A 408 3.88 -13.85 25.29
C PHE A 408 3.85 -14.04 26.81
N GLU A 409 4.02 -15.26 27.31
CA GLU A 409 4.26 -15.53 28.74
C GLU A 409 5.61 -14.95 29.18
N GLU A 410 6.68 -15.13 28.41
CA GLU A 410 7.98 -14.49 28.71
C GLU A 410 7.88 -12.96 28.76
N ILE A 411 7.13 -12.37 27.84
CA ILE A 411 6.85 -10.92 27.85
C ILE A 411 6.05 -10.57 29.11
N TRP A 412 5.02 -11.34 29.45
CA TRP A 412 4.17 -11.12 30.62
C TRP A 412 4.97 -11.22 31.92
N GLU A 413 5.80 -12.24 32.10
CA GLU A 413 6.64 -12.41 33.29
C GLU A 413 7.56 -11.19 33.53
N LYS A 414 8.07 -10.58 32.45
CA LYS A 414 8.90 -9.37 32.53
C LYS A 414 8.12 -8.10 32.90
N VAL A 415 6.81 -8.05 32.69
CA VAL A 415 5.99 -6.84 32.88
C VAL A 415 4.93 -6.94 33.98
N LYS A 416 4.60 -8.13 34.47
CA LYS A 416 3.57 -8.34 35.50
C LYS A 416 3.88 -7.68 36.86
N GLY A 417 5.16 -7.40 37.13
CA GLY A 417 5.61 -6.74 38.36
C GLY A 417 5.55 -5.20 38.32
N PHE A 418 5.22 -4.63 37.16
CA PHE A 418 5.20 -3.19 36.93
C PHE A 418 3.74 -2.70 36.86
N GLY A 419 3.22 -2.19 37.97
CA GLY A 419 1.88 -1.64 38.05
C GLY A 419 0.86 -2.58 38.68
N GLY A 420 -0.09 -2.04 39.42
CA GLY A 420 -1.06 -2.76 40.24
C GLY A 420 -1.65 -3.99 39.55
N PHE A 421 -1.57 -5.05 40.25
CA PHE A 421 -1.87 -6.41 39.83
C PHE A 421 -3.27 -6.55 39.20
N MET A 422 -3.34 -7.11 37.98
CA MET A 422 -4.57 -7.60 37.41
C MET A 422 -4.35 -8.97 36.77
N GLU A 423 -5.29 -9.89 37.00
CA GLU A 423 -5.30 -11.18 36.31
C GLU A 423 -5.40 -11.00 34.79
N LYS A 424 -4.83 -11.97 34.02
CA LYS A 424 -4.86 -11.97 32.54
C LYS A 424 -6.24 -11.66 31.95
N SER A 425 -7.31 -12.04 32.66
CA SER A 425 -8.71 -11.80 32.26
C SER A 425 -9.18 -10.35 32.43
N GLN A 426 -8.48 -9.54 33.25
CA GLN A 426 -8.86 -8.17 33.60
C GLN A 426 -8.06 -7.10 32.88
N LEU A 427 -7.21 -7.45 31.93
CA LEU A 427 -6.36 -6.53 31.15
C LEU A 427 -7.11 -5.40 30.40
N ARG A 428 -8.44 -5.36 30.46
CA ARG A 428 -9.26 -4.34 29.78
C ARG A 428 -9.22 -2.96 30.42
N THR A 429 -8.76 -2.82 31.66
CA THR A 429 -8.87 -1.57 32.47
C THR A 429 -7.54 -1.07 33.02
N PHE A 430 -6.41 -1.51 32.51
CA PHE A 430 -5.10 -1.15 33.04
C PHE A 430 -4.69 0.28 32.68
N LEU A 431 -4.39 1.10 33.71
CA LEU A 431 -3.73 2.41 33.55
C LEU A 431 -2.26 2.29 33.91
N PRO A 432 -1.32 2.56 32.99
CA PRO A 432 0.10 2.41 33.26
C PRO A 432 0.58 3.47 34.27
N GLN A 433 1.07 3.03 35.42
CA GLN A 433 1.83 3.89 36.33
C GLN A 433 3.31 3.84 35.96
N LYS A 434 3.98 4.99 35.90
CA LYS A 434 5.45 5.29 35.83
C LYS A 434 6.37 4.16 35.29
N ASP A 435 5.98 3.49 34.25
CA ASP A 435 6.72 2.36 33.71
C ASP A 435 7.67 2.74 32.59
N THR A 436 8.60 1.85 32.25
CA THR A 436 9.46 2.11 31.10
C THR A 436 8.66 2.13 29.80
N PRO A 437 9.05 2.91 28.79
CA PRO A 437 8.34 2.94 27.50
C PRO A 437 8.19 1.55 26.87
N ALA A 438 9.17 0.66 27.06
CA ALA A 438 9.13 -0.68 26.56
C ALA A 438 8.10 -1.54 27.30
N ASN A 439 8.01 -1.45 28.63
CA ASN A 439 7.09 -2.27 29.42
C ASN A 439 5.63 -1.91 29.13
N ILE A 440 5.31 -0.62 28.94
CA ILE A 440 3.96 -0.18 28.55
C ILE A 440 3.55 -0.85 27.23
N ILE A 441 4.45 -0.85 26.23
CA ILE A 441 4.18 -1.49 24.94
C ILE A 441 4.06 -3.00 25.08
N LYS A 442 4.91 -3.66 25.88
CA LYS A 442 4.84 -5.09 26.13
C LYS A 442 3.50 -5.50 26.75
N GLN A 443 2.97 -4.72 27.70
CA GLN A 443 1.65 -4.95 28.28
C GLN A 443 0.54 -4.87 27.23
N GLU A 444 0.58 -3.85 26.36
CA GLU A 444 -0.38 -3.72 25.25
C GLU A 444 -0.25 -4.90 24.26
N TRP A 445 0.97 -5.38 23.99
CA TRP A 445 1.19 -6.54 23.14
C TRP A 445 0.61 -7.83 23.72
N VAL A 446 0.78 -8.07 25.02
CA VAL A 446 0.17 -9.22 25.71
C VAL A 446 -1.35 -9.16 25.61
N ARG A 447 -1.93 -8.00 25.88
CA ARG A 447 -3.39 -7.78 25.73
C ARG A 447 -3.85 -8.05 24.29
N LEU A 448 -3.14 -7.53 23.31
CA LEU A 448 -3.43 -7.73 21.90
C LEU A 448 -3.36 -9.21 21.53
N TYR A 449 -2.31 -9.92 21.94
CA TYR A 449 -2.13 -11.34 21.68
C TYR A 449 -3.32 -12.16 22.20
N TYR A 450 -3.67 -12.05 23.47
CA TYR A 450 -4.80 -12.81 24.02
C TYR A 450 -6.13 -12.48 23.35
N SER A 451 -6.27 -11.27 22.81
CA SER A 451 -7.43 -10.92 22.02
C SER A 451 -7.48 -11.58 20.64
N TYR A 452 -6.34 -11.93 20.07
CA TYR A 452 -6.20 -12.58 18.77
C TYR A 452 -5.98 -14.08 18.83
N ARG A 453 -5.54 -14.62 19.99
CA ARG A 453 -5.08 -16.00 20.17
C ARG A 453 -6.01 -17.04 19.58
N ARG A 454 -7.32 -16.88 19.77
CA ARG A 454 -8.35 -17.81 19.27
C ARG A 454 -8.29 -18.03 17.76
N GLY A 455 -7.96 -17.00 17.00
CA GLY A 455 -7.98 -17.04 15.54
C GLY A 455 -6.61 -17.00 14.87
N LEU A 456 -5.48 -16.94 15.61
CA LEU A 456 -4.15 -16.81 14.99
C LEU A 456 -3.66 -18.08 14.27
N CYS A 457 -4.17 -19.25 14.65
CA CYS A 457 -3.80 -20.54 14.07
C CYS A 457 -5.03 -21.36 13.62
N ALA A 458 -6.16 -20.71 13.34
CA ALA A 458 -7.39 -21.38 12.93
C ALA A 458 -7.31 -22.07 11.56
N TYR A 459 -6.29 -21.77 10.76
CA TYR A 459 -6.06 -22.44 9.46
C TYR A 459 -5.64 -23.91 9.60
N TYR A 460 -5.40 -24.41 10.81
CA TYR A 460 -5.20 -25.82 11.07
C TYR A 460 -6.52 -26.56 11.38
N ASP A 461 -7.62 -25.85 11.60
CA ASP A 461 -8.96 -26.43 11.78
C ASP A 461 -9.55 -26.82 10.41
#